data_c4290ebb4b327428c4c254fbc332906f
#
_entry.id   c4290ebb4b327428c4c254fbc332906f
#
_cell.length_a   1.000
_cell.length_b   1.000
_cell.length_c   1.000
_cell.angle_alpha   90.00
_cell.angle_beta   90.00
_cell.angle_gamma   90.00
#
_symmetry.space_group_name_H-M   'P 1'
#
loop_
_entity.id
_entity.type
_entity.pdbx_description
1 polymer ?
#
loop_
_entity_poly.entity_id
_entity_poly.type
_entity_poly.pdbx_seq_one_letter_code
_entity_poly.pdbx_strand_id
1 'polypeptide(L)'
;MNKREVMKVENLVRNYKMVYSNRQDEEEIKVLKGLDFTIEEQEFVGIMGKSGCGKTTLLKGLGLIDKPTSGKIFFTGKDASELWSDELADIRRREIGFVFQDFYLLNSLSVKENIMLPMVLDKAPVDKCYKNVEAYAENFGLSHLLEKQPYEVSGGEKQRVAICRALINNPDLILADVN
;
A
#
# COMPACT_ATOMS: atom_id res chain seq x y z
N MET A 1 5.39 -11.43 26.23
CA MET A 1 4.17 -10.71 25.81
C MET A 1 3.84 -11.21 24.43
N ASN A 2 2.62 -11.72 24.20
CA ASN A 2 2.20 -12.07 22.83
C ASN A 2 2.04 -10.76 22.05
N LYS A 3 2.78 -10.63 20.94
CA LYS A 3 2.61 -9.52 20.00
C LYS A 3 1.26 -9.64 19.29
N ARG A 4 0.67 -8.50 18.93
CA ARG A 4 -0.57 -8.46 18.17
C ARG A 4 -0.31 -8.91 16.73
N GLU A 5 -1.11 -9.85 16.24
CA GLU A 5 -1.13 -10.21 14.83
C GLU A 5 -1.74 -9.07 14.01
N VAL A 6 -0.99 -8.53 13.04
CA VAL A 6 -1.44 -7.47 12.14
C VAL A 6 -1.99 -8.06 10.86
N MET A 7 -1.29 -9.04 10.29
CA MET A 7 -1.67 -9.69 9.04
C MET A 7 -1.49 -11.20 9.17
N LYS A 8 -2.50 -11.98 8.77
CA LYS A 8 -2.39 -13.44 8.63
C LYS A 8 -2.87 -13.86 7.26
N VAL A 9 -2.14 -14.75 6.66
CA VAL A 9 -2.41 -15.27 5.31
C VAL A 9 -2.50 -16.79 5.38
N GLU A 10 -3.58 -17.35 4.85
CA GLU A 10 -3.85 -18.78 4.84
C GLU A 10 -4.07 -19.26 3.41
N ASN A 11 -3.21 -20.17 2.95
CA ASN A 11 -3.27 -20.82 1.63
C ASN A 11 -3.56 -19.84 0.48
N LEU A 12 -2.88 -18.71 0.47
CA LEU A 12 -3.13 -17.62 -0.48
C LEU A 12 -2.74 -18.00 -1.90
N VAL A 13 -3.73 -18.06 -2.78
CA VAL A 13 -3.57 -18.30 -4.21
C VAL A 13 -4.03 -17.09 -5.00
N ARG A 14 -3.24 -16.69 -6.00
CA ARG A 14 -3.64 -15.68 -6.97
C ARG A 14 -3.27 -16.11 -8.38
N ASN A 15 -4.28 -16.27 -9.22
CA ASN A 15 -4.16 -16.58 -10.63
C ASN A 15 -4.72 -15.41 -11.46
N TYR A 16 -4.19 -15.22 -12.65
CA TYR A 16 -4.72 -14.28 -13.63
C TYR A 16 -5.11 -15.03 -14.90
N LYS A 17 -6.24 -14.64 -15.47
CA LYS A 17 -6.67 -15.14 -16.77
C LYS A 17 -6.12 -14.22 -17.86
N MET A 18 -5.38 -14.79 -18.81
CA MET A 18 -5.00 -14.11 -20.04
C MET A 18 -5.95 -14.51 -21.17
N VAL A 19 -6.62 -13.52 -21.76
CA VAL A 19 -7.43 -13.69 -22.94
C VAL A 19 -6.61 -13.16 -24.14
N TYR A 20 -6.23 -14.05 -25.02
CA TYR A 20 -5.57 -13.68 -26.26
C TYR A 20 -6.61 -13.36 -27.33
N SER A 21 -6.55 -12.16 -27.92
CA SER A 21 -7.50 -11.68 -28.97
C SER A 21 -7.60 -12.58 -30.21
N ASN A 22 -6.67 -13.53 -30.39
CA ASN A 22 -6.58 -14.42 -31.55
C ASN A 22 -6.76 -15.92 -31.23
N ARG A 23 -7.10 -16.26 -29.99
CA ARG A 23 -7.37 -17.64 -29.55
C ARG A 23 -8.63 -17.69 -28.70
N GLN A 24 -9.43 -18.75 -28.83
CA GLN A 24 -10.57 -19.01 -27.96
C GLN A 24 -10.18 -19.61 -26.61
N ASP A 25 -8.88 -19.85 -26.37
CA ASP A 25 -8.39 -20.46 -25.16
C ASP A 25 -8.00 -19.40 -24.14
N GLU A 26 -8.52 -19.51 -22.93
CA GLU A 26 -8.08 -18.76 -21.74
C GLU A 26 -6.87 -19.46 -21.15
N GLU A 27 -5.75 -18.78 -21.00
CA GLU A 27 -4.60 -19.28 -20.26
C GLU A 27 -4.61 -18.76 -18.83
N GLU A 28 -4.55 -19.67 -17.85
CA GLU A 28 -4.48 -19.31 -16.44
C GLU A 28 -3.03 -19.25 -15.95
N ILE A 29 -2.57 -18.06 -15.59
CA ILE A 29 -1.24 -17.85 -15.02
C ILE A 29 -1.32 -17.92 -13.51
N LYS A 30 -0.70 -18.94 -12.91
CA LYS A 30 -0.60 -19.14 -11.45
C LYS A 30 0.57 -18.33 -10.90
N VAL A 31 0.27 -17.25 -10.19
CA VAL A 31 1.30 -16.34 -9.65
C VAL A 31 1.59 -16.65 -8.19
N LEU A 32 0.57 -16.69 -7.33
CA LEU A 32 0.72 -17.14 -5.93
C LEU A 32 0.14 -18.55 -5.79
N LYS A 33 0.89 -19.44 -5.14
CA LYS A 33 0.63 -20.90 -5.20
C LYS A 33 0.38 -21.50 -3.81
N GLY A 34 -0.37 -20.81 -2.95
CA GLY A 34 -0.65 -21.25 -1.60
C GLY A 34 0.44 -20.78 -0.63
N LEU A 35 0.33 -19.55 -0.16
CA LEU A 35 1.23 -18.97 0.82
C LEU A 35 0.56 -18.93 2.18
N ASP A 36 1.33 -19.31 3.21
CA ASP A 36 0.91 -19.28 4.61
C ASP A 36 1.96 -18.52 5.42
N PHE A 37 1.57 -17.43 6.08
CA PHE A 37 2.43 -16.67 7.00
C PHE A 37 1.62 -15.73 7.86
N THR A 38 2.26 -15.22 8.92
CA THR A 38 1.72 -14.19 9.81
C THR A 38 2.73 -13.06 9.94
N ILE A 39 2.26 -11.82 10.05
CA ILE A 39 3.05 -10.62 10.34
C ILE A 39 2.53 -10.06 11.66
N GLU A 40 3.44 -9.89 12.62
CA GLU A 40 3.15 -9.33 13.94
C GLU A 40 3.46 -7.83 13.97
N GLU A 41 2.93 -7.13 14.96
CA GLU A 41 3.27 -5.72 15.20
C GLU A 41 4.77 -5.54 15.46
N GLN A 42 5.33 -4.42 14.96
CA GLN A 42 6.76 -4.09 15.07
C GLN A 42 7.69 -5.10 14.37
N GLU A 43 7.18 -5.89 13.46
CA GLU A 43 7.98 -6.79 12.64
C GLU A 43 8.41 -6.11 11.34
N PHE A 44 9.64 -6.38 10.91
CA PHE A 44 10.15 -5.97 9.60
C PHE A 44 10.37 -7.21 8.75
N VAL A 45 9.58 -7.34 7.69
CA VAL A 45 9.58 -8.53 6.80
C VAL A 45 10.11 -8.15 5.42
N GLY A 46 11.17 -8.83 4.97
CA GLY A 46 11.70 -8.68 3.61
C GLY A 46 11.19 -9.78 2.68
N ILE A 47 10.56 -9.38 1.56
CA ILE A 47 10.12 -10.31 0.52
C ILE A 47 11.13 -10.29 -0.62
N MET A 48 11.86 -11.39 -0.80
CA MET A 48 12.89 -11.53 -1.83
C MET A 48 12.51 -12.56 -2.89
N GLY A 49 12.99 -12.37 -4.11
CA GLY A 49 12.76 -13.29 -5.22
C GLY A 49 13.10 -12.67 -6.58
N LYS A 50 13.21 -13.52 -7.60
CA LYS A 50 13.49 -13.10 -8.98
C LYS A 50 12.40 -12.13 -9.50
N SER A 51 12.75 -11.31 -10.51
CA SER A 51 11.74 -10.50 -11.19
C SER A 51 10.63 -11.39 -11.77
N GLY A 52 9.39 -10.93 -11.65
CA GLY A 52 8.20 -11.68 -12.11
C GLY A 52 7.72 -12.83 -11.21
N CYS A 53 8.35 -13.08 -10.04
CA CYS A 53 7.92 -14.17 -9.15
C CYS A 53 6.64 -13.85 -8.32
N GLY A 54 6.02 -12.67 -8.49
CA GLY A 54 4.76 -12.33 -7.84
C GLY A 54 4.87 -11.44 -6.60
N LYS A 55 6.03 -10.80 -6.32
CA LYS A 55 6.20 -9.91 -5.15
C LYS A 55 5.16 -8.79 -5.12
N THR A 56 5.03 -8.04 -6.20
CA THR A 56 4.03 -6.96 -6.32
C THR A 56 2.59 -7.49 -6.23
N THR A 57 2.33 -8.70 -6.77
CA THR A 57 1.03 -9.36 -6.63
C THR A 57 0.72 -9.68 -5.18
N LEU A 58 1.71 -10.19 -4.43
CA LEU A 58 1.57 -10.46 -3.00
C LEU A 58 1.30 -9.14 -2.24
N LEU A 59 2.10 -8.10 -2.48
CA LEU A 59 1.90 -6.79 -1.84
C LEU A 59 0.51 -6.20 -2.12
N LYS A 60 0.00 -6.33 -3.36
CA LYS A 60 -1.38 -5.91 -3.70
C LYS A 60 -2.44 -6.72 -2.96
N GLY A 61 -2.23 -8.02 -2.78
CA GLY A 61 -3.10 -8.86 -1.96
C GLY A 61 -3.09 -8.43 -0.50
N LEU A 62 -1.90 -8.26 0.11
CA LEU A 62 -1.75 -7.81 1.49
C LEU A 62 -2.31 -6.39 1.70
N GLY A 63 -2.22 -5.54 0.68
CA GLY A 63 -2.82 -4.21 0.68
C GLY A 63 -4.33 -4.20 0.46
N LEU A 64 -4.97 -5.37 0.39
CA LEU A 64 -6.41 -5.53 0.13
C LEU A 64 -6.88 -4.81 -1.15
N ILE A 65 -5.98 -4.67 -2.14
CA ILE A 65 -6.26 -4.08 -3.45
C ILE A 65 -6.79 -5.16 -4.39
N ASP A 66 -6.10 -6.30 -4.43
CA ASP A 66 -6.45 -7.46 -5.24
C ASP A 66 -7.07 -8.58 -4.36
N LYS A 67 -8.22 -9.08 -4.78
CA LYS A 67 -8.83 -10.23 -4.11
C LYS A 67 -8.08 -11.52 -4.46
N PRO A 68 -7.86 -12.44 -3.51
CA PRO A 68 -7.29 -13.75 -3.79
C PRO A 68 -8.20 -14.57 -4.72
N THR A 69 -7.60 -15.50 -5.48
CA THR A 69 -8.35 -16.51 -6.23
C THR A 69 -8.91 -17.58 -5.27
N SER A 70 -8.12 -17.95 -4.26
CA SER A 70 -8.53 -18.78 -3.13
C SER A 70 -7.60 -18.53 -1.94
N GLY A 71 -7.94 -19.10 -0.78
CA GLY A 71 -7.28 -18.81 0.49
C GLY A 71 -7.85 -17.57 1.16
N LYS A 72 -7.27 -17.17 2.28
CA LYS A 72 -7.78 -16.09 3.13
C LYS A 72 -6.69 -15.11 3.54
N ILE A 73 -7.09 -13.86 3.69
CA ILE A 73 -6.26 -12.79 4.26
C ILE A 73 -7.03 -12.21 5.44
N PHE A 74 -6.39 -12.23 6.60
CA PHE A 74 -6.93 -11.60 7.82
C PHE A 74 -6.11 -10.35 8.11
N PHE A 75 -6.78 -9.24 8.30
CA PHE A 75 -6.18 -7.99 8.76
C PHE A 75 -6.70 -7.65 10.15
N THR A 76 -5.80 -7.56 11.13
CA THR A 76 -6.14 -7.35 12.55
C THR A 76 -7.25 -8.28 13.07
N GLY A 77 -7.18 -9.56 12.65
CA GLY A 77 -8.13 -10.61 13.02
C GLY A 77 -9.44 -10.64 12.23
N LYS A 78 -9.68 -9.72 11.28
CA LYS A 78 -10.87 -9.69 10.42
C LYS A 78 -10.58 -10.38 9.09
N ASP A 79 -11.42 -11.32 8.67
CA ASP A 79 -11.32 -11.94 7.33
C ASP A 79 -11.70 -10.90 6.26
N ALA A 80 -10.74 -10.55 5.39
CA ALA A 80 -10.95 -9.57 4.34
C ALA A 80 -12.00 -10.00 3.30
N SER A 81 -12.29 -11.30 3.17
CA SER A 81 -13.31 -11.81 2.26
C SER A 81 -14.75 -11.51 2.73
N GLU A 82 -14.93 -11.26 4.02
CA GLU A 82 -16.22 -10.97 4.65
C GLU A 82 -16.53 -9.47 4.69
N LEU A 83 -15.55 -8.62 4.35
CA LEU A 83 -15.68 -7.17 4.40
C LEU A 83 -16.27 -6.60 3.09
N TRP A 84 -17.11 -5.59 3.24
CA TRP A 84 -17.66 -4.83 2.12
C TRP A 84 -16.61 -3.92 1.49
N SER A 85 -16.85 -3.48 0.25
CA SER A 85 -15.94 -2.58 -0.49
C SER A 85 -15.55 -1.33 0.29
N ASP A 86 -16.50 -0.74 1.01
CA ASP A 86 -16.30 0.49 1.78
C ASP A 86 -15.44 0.24 3.02
N GLU A 87 -15.62 -0.89 3.70
CA GLU A 87 -14.78 -1.29 4.84
C GLU A 87 -13.33 -1.55 4.39
N LEU A 88 -13.15 -2.25 3.27
CA LEU A 88 -11.83 -2.46 2.67
C LEU A 88 -11.17 -1.13 2.24
N ALA A 89 -11.96 -0.18 1.72
CA ALA A 89 -11.47 1.14 1.37
C ALA A 89 -11.06 1.94 2.62
N ASP A 90 -11.80 1.84 3.70
CA ASP A 90 -11.49 2.47 4.98
C ASP A 90 -10.20 1.91 5.60
N ILE A 91 -10.02 0.59 5.59
CA ILE A 91 -8.78 -0.06 6.05
C ILE A 91 -7.59 0.42 5.23
N ARG A 92 -7.68 0.40 3.89
CA ARG A 92 -6.61 0.87 3.01
C ARG A 92 -6.23 2.33 3.25
N ARG A 93 -7.20 3.17 3.57
CA ARG A 93 -6.99 4.61 3.79
C ARG A 93 -6.38 4.91 5.14
N ARG A 94 -6.79 4.18 6.19
CA ARG A 94 -6.46 4.50 7.58
C ARG A 94 -5.36 3.63 8.15
N GLU A 95 -5.36 2.35 7.81
CA GLU A 95 -4.60 1.31 8.53
C GLU A 95 -3.47 0.71 7.69
N ILE A 96 -3.44 0.97 6.35
CA ILE A 96 -2.39 0.49 5.46
C ILE A 96 -1.73 1.65 4.73
N GLY A 97 -0.41 1.81 4.91
CA GLY A 97 0.41 2.72 4.13
C GLY A 97 1.05 2.01 2.94
N PHE A 98 0.96 2.58 1.73
CA PHE A 98 1.52 1.97 0.54
C PHE A 98 2.59 2.87 -0.09
N VAL A 99 3.82 2.34 -0.26
CA VAL A 99 4.90 2.96 -1.01
C VAL A 99 5.12 2.14 -2.28
N PHE A 100 4.70 2.68 -3.42
CA PHE A 100 4.85 2.03 -4.73
C PHE A 100 6.18 2.38 -5.38
N GLN A 101 6.68 1.50 -6.24
CA GLN A 101 7.90 1.69 -7.01
C GLN A 101 7.86 2.96 -7.87
N ASP A 102 6.74 3.24 -8.53
CA ASP A 102 6.53 4.43 -9.38
C ASP A 102 6.00 5.64 -8.59
N PHE A 103 6.02 5.59 -7.24
CA PHE A 103 5.56 6.61 -6.31
C PHE A 103 4.08 6.97 -6.42
N TYR A 104 3.47 6.94 -7.59
CA TYR A 104 2.08 7.33 -7.90
C TYR A 104 1.67 8.66 -7.24
N LEU A 105 2.53 9.67 -7.39
CA LEU A 105 2.17 11.02 -6.99
C LEU A 105 1.24 11.63 -8.03
N LEU A 106 0.22 12.35 -7.55
CA LEU A 106 -0.70 13.07 -8.42
C LEU A 106 -0.05 14.37 -8.90
N ASN A 107 0.22 14.46 -10.20
CA ASN A 107 0.87 15.65 -10.80
C ASN A 107 0.00 16.92 -10.77
N SER A 108 -1.29 16.78 -10.53
CA SER A 108 -2.22 17.92 -10.33
C SER A 108 -2.21 18.48 -8.92
N LEU A 109 -1.50 17.84 -7.99
CA LEU A 109 -1.39 18.21 -6.60
C LEU A 109 0.06 18.58 -6.26
N SER A 110 0.26 19.58 -5.42
CA SER A 110 1.57 19.90 -4.85
C SER A 110 2.12 18.75 -3.98
N VAL A 111 3.40 18.82 -3.62
CA VAL A 111 4.03 17.91 -2.66
C VAL A 111 3.23 17.86 -1.36
N LYS A 112 2.86 19.02 -0.82
CA LYS A 112 2.03 19.15 0.39
C LYS A 112 0.71 18.41 0.25
N GLU A 113 0.00 18.67 -0.84
CA GLU A 113 -1.32 18.06 -1.09
C GLU A 113 -1.22 16.56 -1.33
N ASN A 114 -0.16 16.07 -1.99
CA ASN A 114 0.10 14.63 -2.11
C ASN A 114 0.29 13.97 -0.74
N ILE A 115 1.07 14.60 0.17
CA ILE A 115 1.30 14.05 1.52
C ILE A 115 0.00 14.04 2.33
N MET A 116 -0.79 15.13 2.30
CA MET A 116 -2.01 15.23 3.11
C MET A 116 -3.21 14.48 2.56
N LEU A 117 -3.14 13.98 1.32
CA LEU A 117 -4.27 13.38 0.62
C LEU A 117 -5.02 12.29 1.42
N PRO A 118 -4.35 11.32 2.09
CA PRO A 118 -5.05 10.32 2.90
C PRO A 118 -5.86 10.93 4.05
N MET A 119 -5.36 11.99 4.69
CA MET A 119 -6.08 12.70 5.76
C MET A 119 -7.30 13.45 5.25
N VAL A 120 -7.17 14.08 4.06
CA VAL A 120 -8.29 14.79 3.40
C VAL A 120 -9.40 13.81 3.03
N LEU A 121 -9.04 12.65 2.46
CA LEU A 121 -10.00 11.58 2.15
C LEU A 121 -10.66 11.01 3.41
N ASP A 122 -9.98 11.08 4.54
CA ASP A 122 -10.52 10.71 5.85
C ASP A 122 -11.31 11.83 6.54
N LYS A 123 -11.51 12.96 5.87
CA LYS A 123 -12.23 14.15 6.39
C LYS A 123 -11.62 14.70 7.68
N ALA A 124 -10.31 14.57 7.85
CA ALA A 124 -9.60 15.13 9.00
C ALA A 124 -9.68 16.68 8.98
N PRO A 125 -9.71 17.34 10.16
CA PRO A 125 -9.69 18.80 10.23
C PRO A 125 -8.47 19.39 9.49
N VAL A 126 -8.67 20.46 8.75
CA VAL A 126 -7.66 21.08 7.89
C VAL A 126 -6.41 21.48 8.68
N ASP A 127 -6.57 22.09 9.84
CA ASP A 127 -5.45 22.48 10.71
C ASP A 127 -4.60 21.29 11.15
N LYS A 128 -5.25 20.13 11.42
CA LYS A 128 -4.55 18.89 11.73
C LYS A 128 -3.75 18.38 10.53
N CYS A 129 -4.33 18.48 9.31
CA CYS A 129 -3.64 18.09 8.09
C CYS A 129 -2.36 18.90 7.89
N TYR A 130 -2.44 20.23 7.97
CA TYR A 130 -1.26 21.11 7.82
C TYR A 130 -0.20 20.83 8.87
N LYS A 131 -0.57 20.77 10.14
CA LYS A 131 0.36 20.47 11.24
C LYS A 131 1.11 19.15 11.03
N ASN A 132 0.40 18.11 10.61
CA ASN A 132 1.03 16.80 10.38
C ASN A 132 1.95 16.85 9.16
N VAL A 133 1.53 17.47 8.06
CA VAL A 133 2.36 17.61 6.86
C VAL A 133 3.65 18.36 7.16
N GLU A 134 3.60 19.46 7.90
CA GLU A 134 4.77 20.24 8.30
C GLU A 134 5.75 19.39 9.11
N ALA A 135 5.26 18.64 10.11
CA ALA A 135 6.08 17.78 10.93
C ALA A 135 6.76 16.66 10.13
N TYR A 136 6.03 15.99 9.22
CA TYR A 136 6.60 14.98 8.35
C TYR A 136 7.58 15.58 7.33
N ALA A 137 7.25 16.73 6.75
CA ALA A 137 8.12 17.41 5.80
C ALA A 137 9.45 17.85 6.44
N GLU A 138 9.42 18.31 7.67
CA GLU A 138 10.62 18.63 8.44
C GLU A 138 11.50 17.40 8.66
N ASN A 139 10.91 16.32 9.18
CA ASN A 139 11.61 15.06 9.46
C ASN A 139 12.24 14.42 8.22
N PHE A 140 11.62 14.59 7.05
CA PHE A 140 12.09 14.03 5.78
C PHE A 140 12.84 15.02 4.89
N GLY A 141 13.11 16.25 5.38
CA GLY A 141 13.85 17.28 4.64
C GLY A 141 13.12 17.79 3.40
N LEU A 142 11.78 17.89 3.45
CA LEU A 142 10.92 18.28 2.34
C LEU A 142 10.27 19.66 2.51
N SER A 143 10.50 20.37 3.64
CA SER A 143 9.81 21.63 3.96
C SER A 143 9.92 22.68 2.85
N HIS A 144 11.07 22.78 2.18
CA HIS A 144 11.32 23.71 1.08
C HIS A 144 10.68 23.30 -0.25
N LEU A 145 10.04 22.13 -0.31
CA LEU A 145 9.45 21.57 -1.51
C LEU A 145 7.91 21.51 -1.46
N LEU A 146 7.30 21.85 -0.33
CA LEU A 146 5.88 21.64 -0.08
C LEU A 146 4.95 22.25 -1.14
N GLU A 147 5.31 23.43 -1.68
CA GLU A 147 4.52 24.12 -2.70
C GLU A 147 4.86 23.72 -4.14
N LYS A 148 5.89 22.85 -4.33
CA LYS A 148 6.28 22.36 -5.66
C LYS A 148 5.37 21.26 -6.14
N GLN A 149 5.37 21.07 -7.48
CA GLN A 149 4.69 19.95 -8.12
C GLN A 149 5.61 18.73 -8.20
N PRO A 150 5.07 17.49 -8.29
CA PRO A 150 5.88 16.28 -8.37
C PRO A 150 6.90 16.27 -9.52
N TYR A 151 6.62 16.92 -10.64
CA TYR A 151 7.55 16.99 -11.77
C TYR A 151 8.73 17.96 -11.55
N GLU A 152 8.67 18.80 -10.50
CA GLU A 152 9.73 19.76 -10.14
C GLU A 152 10.72 19.20 -9.12
N VAL A 153 10.50 17.98 -8.62
CA VAL A 153 11.31 17.35 -7.59
C VAL A 153 12.01 16.10 -8.11
N SER A 154 13.17 15.80 -7.56
CA SER A 154 13.99 14.64 -7.93
C SER A 154 13.33 13.31 -7.57
N GLY A 155 13.82 12.19 -8.14
CA GLY A 155 13.31 10.84 -7.84
C GLY A 155 13.41 10.50 -6.35
N GLY A 156 14.51 10.83 -5.69
CA GLY A 156 14.68 10.60 -4.25
C GLY A 156 13.73 11.44 -3.39
N GLU A 157 13.42 12.67 -3.83
CA GLU A 157 12.41 13.51 -3.16
C GLU A 157 11.01 12.96 -3.37
N LYS A 158 10.65 12.51 -4.58
CA LYS A 158 9.38 11.81 -4.86
C LYS A 158 9.20 10.60 -3.96
N GLN A 159 10.26 9.83 -3.77
CA GLN A 159 10.23 8.66 -2.88
C GLN A 159 9.94 9.08 -1.44
N ARG A 160 10.62 10.11 -0.91
CA ARG A 160 10.35 10.63 0.43
C ARG A 160 8.91 11.17 0.57
N VAL A 161 8.40 11.86 -0.44
CA VAL A 161 7.00 12.32 -0.48
C VAL A 161 6.03 11.13 -0.41
N ALA A 162 6.28 10.07 -1.18
CA ALA A 162 5.45 8.84 -1.16
C ALA A 162 5.51 8.15 0.21
N ILE A 163 6.66 8.13 0.87
CA ILE A 163 6.82 7.60 2.23
C ILE A 163 6.02 8.47 3.22
N CYS A 164 6.14 9.80 3.18
CA CYS A 164 5.36 10.70 4.04
C CYS A 164 3.86 10.47 3.86
N ARG A 165 3.38 10.36 2.61
CA ARG A 165 1.99 10.06 2.29
C ARG A 165 1.54 8.72 2.87
N ALA A 166 2.38 7.69 2.81
CA ALA A 166 2.06 6.39 3.37
C ALA A 166 1.97 6.40 4.91
N LEU A 167 2.75 7.24 5.58
CA LEU A 167 2.84 7.33 7.03
C LEU A 167 1.84 8.30 7.67
N ILE A 168 1.27 9.24 6.92
CA ILE A 168 0.57 10.41 7.47
C ILE A 168 -0.65 10.07 8.34
N ASN A 169 -1.31 8.93 8.08
CA ASN A 169 -2.43 8.43 8.87
C ASN A 169 -2.01 7.48 10.00
N ASN A 170 -0.70 7.30 10.23
CA ASN A 170 -0.17 6.44 11.28
C ASN A 170 -0.66 4.97 11.15
N PRO A 171 -0.41 4.33 10.00
CA PRO A 171 -0.97 3.02 9.66
C PRO A 171 -0.40 1.90 10.54
N ASP A 172 -1.17 0.82 10.72
CA ASP A 172 -0.74 -0.41 11.40
C ASP A 172 0.22 -1.26 10.53
N LEU A 173 0.12 -1.13 9.20
CA LEU A 173 0.95 -1.87 8.24
C LEU A 173 1.48 -0.94 7.16
N ILE A 174 2.77 -1.08 6.84
CA ILE A 174 3.39 -0.40 5.69
C ILE A 174 3.82 -1.45 4.68
N LEU A 175 3.38 -1.30 3.45
CA LEU A 175 3.76 -2.14 2.32
C LEU A 175 4.61 -1.32 1.36
N ALA A 176 5.87 -1.72 1.17
CA ALA A 176 6.80 -1.02 0.30
C ALA A 176 7.23 -1.93 -0.86
N ASP A 177 6.91 -1.52 -2.08
CA ASP A 177 7.40 -2.14 -3.32
C ASP A 177 8.59 -1.30 -3.80
N VAL A 178 9.77 -1.69 -3.38
CA VAL A 178 11.02 -0.99 -3.69
C VAL A 178 12.00 -1.95 -4.39
N ASN A 179 12.74 -1.46 -5.36
CA ASN A 179 13.81 -2.20 -6.05
C ASN A 179 15.12 -2.12 -5.26
#